data_37d166e44221b49531ff1f0ed3e3bf86
#
_entry.id   37d166e44221b49531ff1f0ed3e3bf86
#
_cell.length_a   1.000
_cell.length_b   1.000
_cell.length_c   1.000
_cell.angle_alpha   90.00
_cell.angle_beta   90.00
_cell.angle_gamma   90.00
#
_symmetry.space_group_name_H-M   'P 1'
#
loop_
_entity.id
_entity.type
_entity.pdbx_description
1 polymer ?
#
loop_
_entity_poly.entity_id
_entity_poly.type
_entity_poly.pdbx_seq_one_letter_code
_entity_poly.pdbx_strand_id
1 'polypeptide(L)'
;MDGTGASGINLDFSKAQIYFFDLQWLGVGRVRFGFFVNGKLYYCHENNATNVLTSVYMKSANLPARYEIENTAASAGAAMKHICTNINSEGGYDLDGYDFSHSNGVTGVNVTTSRRPVFSIRPSLLLNSLANRTTIIVNHYDILNGGNAAIFYEIVYNGTLTGASFASLTGTAVDYDVSATNISGGVVIDSGYVPASGNSSNKVTQVTSQNLPKYTLSLNAAGNSSTNLTIVATALSGNHPIYGALL
;
A
#
# COMPACT_ATOMS: atom_id res chain seq x y z
N MET A 1 -13.31 -32.05 11.31
CA MET A 1 -13.78 -32.03 12.71
C MET A 1 -15.26 -32.37 12.71
N ASP A 2 -15.54 -33.62 12.66
CA ASP A 2 -16.89 -34.25 12.59
C ASP A 2 -17.25 -34.97 13.90
N GLY A 3 -16.51 -34.76 14.97
CA GLY A 3 -16.69 -35.38 16.27
C GLY A 3 -16.03 -36.76 16.45
N THR A 4 -15.51 -37.36 15.39
CA THR A 4 -14.90 -38.71 15.45
C THR A 4 -13.42 -38.72 15.79
N GLY A 5 -12.71 -37.56 15.63
CA GLY A 5 -11.31 -37.44 15.96
C GLY A 5 -11.02 -37.22 17.46
N ALA A 6 -9.72 -37.18 17.81
CA ALA A 6 -9.25 -37.07 19.20
C ALA A 6 -9.75 -35.81 19.94
N SER A 7 -10.14 -34.76 19.24
CA SER A 7 -10.71 -33.55 19.83
C SER A 7 -12.15 -33.73 20.31
N GLY A 8 -12.88 -34.70 19.75
CA GLY A 8 -14.30 -34.89 19.97
C GLY A 8 -15.19 -33.74 19.47
N ILE A 9 -14.61 -32.77 18.76
CA ILE A 9 -15.35 -31.58 18.32
C ILE A 9 -16.03 -31.85 16.99
N ASN A 10 -17.34 -31.61 16.96
CA ASN A 10 -18.13 -31.56 15.74
C ASN A 10 -18.41 -30.10 15.39
N LEU A 11 -17.80 -29.61 14.31
CA LEU A 11 -18.00 -28.25 13.82
C LEU A 11 -19.31 -28.14 13.05
N ASP A 12 -20.12 -27.19 13.47
CA ASP A 12 -21.34 -26.82 12.76
C ASP A 12 -21.09 -25.50 11.98
N PHE A 13 -20.92 -25.60 10.68
CA PHE A 13 -20.65 -24.45 9.83
C PHE A 13 -21.84 -23.50 9.65
N SER A 14 -23.01 -23.85 10.14
CA SER A 14 -24.12 -22.89 10.21
C SER A 14 -24.00 -21.91 11.38
N LYS A 15 -23.05 -22.14 12.27
CA LYS A 15 -22.78 -21.32 13.46
C LYS A 15 -21.55 -20.47 13.24
N ALA A 16 -21.41 -19.44 14.08
CA ALA A 16 -20.20 -18.59 14.09
C ALA A 16 -18.96 -19.40 14.48
N GLN A 17 -17.88 -19.23 13.71
CA GLN A 17 -16.60 -19.89 13.93
C GLN A 17 -15.48 -18.87 14.02
N ILE A 18 -14.44 -19.16 14.81
CA ILE A 18 -13.20 -18.40 14.84
C ILE A 18 -12.12 -19.25 14.16
N TYR A 19 -11.69 -18.81 13.00
CA TYR A 19 -10.63 -19.45 12.23
C TYR A 19 -9.26 -18.92 12.65
N PHE A 20 -8.27 -19.77 12.50
CA PHE A 20 -6.88 -19.42 12.75
C PHE A 20 -6.01 -19.98 11.63
N PHE A 21 -5.09 -19.14 11.14
CA PHE A 21 -4.05 -19.52 10.20
C PHE A 21 -2.70 -19.02 10.72
N ASP A 22 -1.70 -19.87 10.71
CA ASP A 22 -0.34 -19.47 10.93
C ASP A 22 0.55 -19.99 9.79
N LEU A 23 1.51 -19.18 9.38
CA LEU A 23 2.41 -19.56 8.32
C LEU A 23 3.83 -19.09 8.62
N GLN A 24 4.80 -19.96 8.37
CA GLN A 24 6.19 -19.56 8.28
C GLN A 24 6.39 -18.93 6.91
N TRP A 25 6.76 -17.67 6.88
CA TRP A 25 7.05 -16.98 5.63
C TRP A 25 8.26 -17.65 4.93
N LEU A 26 8.76 -17.13 3.86
CA LEU A 26 9.75 -17.61 2.88
C LEU A 26 9.16 -18.46 1.75
N GLY A 27 7.85 -18.66 1.70
CA GLY A 27 7.14 -19.35 0.62
C GLY A 27 7.39 -20.85 0.53
N VAL A 28 8.12 -21.43 1.48
CA VAL A 28 8.40 -22.88 1.60
C VAL A 28 8.25 -23.38 3.03
N GLY A 29 7.81 -22.52 3.94
CA GLY A 29 7.62 -22.87 5.34
C GLY A 29 6.37 -23.71 5.57
N ARG A 30 6.11 -23.98 6.85
CA ARG A 30 4.92 -24.67 7.31
C ARG A 30 3.72 -23.75 7.30
N VAL A 31 2.54 -24.26 6.92
CA VAL A 31 1.25 -23.61 7.10
C VAL A 31 0.38 -24.49 7.99
N ARG A 32 -0.24 -23.89 9.00
CA ARG A 32 -1.24 -24.55 9.84
C ARG A 32 -2.53 -23.76 9.84
N PHE A 33 -3.64 -24.47 9.99
CA PHE A 33 -4.93 -23.85 10.18
C PHE A 33 -5.81 -24.65 11.13
N GLY A 34 -6.71 -23.94 11.79
CA GLY A 34 -7.55 -24.50 12.79
C GLY A 34 -8.67 -23.58 13.24
N PHE A 35 -9.24 -23.92 14.38
CA PHE A 35 -10.37 -23.24 14.97
C PHE A 35 -10.13 -22.97 16.45
N PHE A 36 -10.66 -21.86 16.93
CA PHE A 36 -10.82 -21.62 18.35
C PHE A 36 -12.20 -22.12 18.79
N VAL A 37 -12.24 -23.10 19.69
CA VAL A 37 -13.46 -23.64 20.25
C VAL A 37 -13.34 -23.60 21.77
N ASN A 38 -14.30 -22.97 22.44
CA ASN A 38 -14.31 -22.82 23.91
C ASN A 38 -12.99 -22.24 24.48
N GLY A 39 -12.43 -21.23 23.80
CA GLY A 39 -11.18 -20.58 24.21
C GLY A 39 -9.90 -21.38 23.98
N LYS A 40 -9.98 -22.54 23.34
CA LYS A 40 -8.85 -23.39 23.00
C LYS A 40 -8.63 -23.42 21.49
N LEU A 41 -7.35 -23.34 21.07
CA LEU A 41 -6.95 -23.53 19.68
C LEU A 41 -6.82 -25.02 19.36
N TYR A 42 -7.46 -25.44 18.28
CA TYR A 42 -7.34 -26.77 17.71
C TYR A 42 -6.82 -26.69 16.27
N TYR A 43 -5.61 -27.16 16.04
CA TYR A 43 -5.07 -27.32 14.69
C TYR A 43 -5.79 -28.47 13.99
N CYS A 44 -6.31 -28.19 12.82
CA CYS A 44 -7.04 -29.17 12.00
C CYS A 44 -6.16 -29.78 10.92
N HIS A 45 -5.21 -29.03 10.44
CA HIS A 45 -4.30 -29.47 9.39
C HIS A 45 -2.99 -28.68 9.44
N GLU A 46 -1.93 -29.35 8.99
CA GLU A 46 -0.61 -28.80 8.81
C GLU A 46 -0.07 -29.20 7.45
N ASN A 47 0.42 -28.25 6.70
CA ASN A 47 1.10 -28.46 5.44
C ASN A 47 2.59 -28.09 5.58
N ASN A 48 3.46 -29.05 5.50
CA ASN A 48 4.91 -28.88 5.56
C ASN A 48 5.49 -28.85 4.15
N ALA A 49 5.99 -27.70 3.73
CA ALA A 49 6.50 -27.48 2.40
C ALA A 49 8.04 -27.57 2.31
N THR A 50 8.73 -27.32 3.43
CA THR A 50 10.21 -27.35 3.51
C THR A 50 10.74 -28.76 3.24
N ASN A 51 11.74 -28.87 2.36
CA ASN A 51 12.32 -30.15 1.89
C ASN A 51 11.33 -31.07 1.14
N VAL A 52 10.21 -30.52 0.68
CA VAL A 52 9.16 -31.23 -0.09
C VAL A 52 8.95 -30.57 -1.45
N LEU A 53 8.80 -29.25 -1.48
CA LEU A 53 8.54 -28.53 -2.71
C LEU A 53 9.83 -28.15 -3.44
N THR A 54 9.77 -28.18 -4.76
CA THR A 54 10.86 -27.71 -5.65
C THR A 54 10.76 -26.22 -6.00
N SER A 55 9.66 -25.57 -5.60
CA SER A 55 9.44 -24.14 -5.82
C SER A 55 8.62 -23.56 -4.67
N VAL A 56 8.64 -22.22 -4.53
CA VAL A 56 7.85 -21.54 -3.51
C VAL A 56 6.34 -21.66 -3.81
N TYR A 57 5.54 -21.93 -2.79
CA TYR A 57 4.07 -21.92 -2.91
C TYR A 57 3.49 -20.51 -2.82
N MET A 58 4.23 -19.56 -2.21
CA MET A 58 3.81 -18.16 -2.05
C MET A 58 4.96 -17.24 -2.46
N LYS A 59 4.70 -16.34 -3.41
CA LYS A 59 5.73 -15.48 -4.02
C LYS A 59 5.78 -14.08 -3.40
N SER A 60 4.82 -13.72 -2.56
CA SER A 60 4.72 -12.39 -1.97
C SER A 60 4.17 -12.46 -0.54
N ALA A 61 4.77 -11.69 0.38
CA ALA A 61 4.32 -11.57 1.77
C ALA A 61 3.19 -10.55 1.96
N ASN A 62 3.00 -9.64 1.02
CA ASN A 62 2.06 -8.51 1.14
C ASN A 62 0.73 -8.77 0.42
N LEU A 63 0.16 -9.94 0.64
CA LEU A 63 -1.17 -10.25 0.17
C LEU A 63 -2.22 -9.74 1.18
N PRO A 64 -3.32 -9.15 0.70
CA PRO A 64 -4.42 -8.75 1.56
C PRO A 64 -5.13 -9.96 2.15
N ALA A 65 -5.72 -9.82 3.34
CA ALA A 65 -6.71 -10.78 3.80
C ALA A 65 -7.90 -10.79 2.83
N ARG A 66 -8.22 -11.96 2.29
CA ARG A 66 -9.29 -12.14 1.31
C ARG A 66 -10.32 -13.13 1.84
N TYR A 67 -11.58 -12.78 1.66
CA TYR A 67 -12.71 -13.64 1.92
C TYR A 67 -13.44 -13.92 0.63
N GLU A 68 -13.73 -15.15 0.37
CA GLU A 68 -14.38 -15.57 -0.86
C GLU A 68 -15.34 -16.71 -0.58
N ILE A 69 -16.49 -16.67 -1.21
CA ILE A 69 -17.43 -17.80 -1.29
C ILE A 69 -17.75 -18.04 -2.75
N GLU A 70 -17.61 -19.28 -3.19
CA GLU A 70 -17.88 -19.69 -4.56
C GLU A 70 -18.83 -20.89 -4.54
N ASN A 71 -19.83 -20.86 -5.40
CA ASN A 71 -20.71 -22.00 -5.66
C ASN A 71 -20.31 -22.62 -7.00
N THR A 72 -19.98 -23.88 -7.02
CA THR A 72 -19.63 -24.63 -8.23
C THR A 72 -20.83 -25.16 -9.00
N ALA A 73 -22.04 -25.01 -8.44
CA ALA A 73 -23.31 -25.40 -9.07
C ALA A 73 -24.40 -24.37 -8.75
N ALA A 74 -25.48 -24.37 -9.52
CA ALA A 74 -26.64 -23.53 -9.23
C ALA A 74 -27.22 -23.88 -7.85
N SER A 75 -27.23 -22.90 -6.95
CA SER A 75 -27.80 -23.02 -5.60
C SER A 75 -28.64 -21.80 -5.28
N ALA A 76 -29.55 -21.92 -4.29
CA ALA A 76 -30.12 -20.73 -3.64
C ALA A 76 -28.98 -19.89 -3.08
N GLY A 77 -29.06 -18.56 -3.17
CA GLY A 77 -27.98 -17.65 -2.81
C GLY A 77 -27.37 -17.98 -1.45
N ALA A 78 -26.05 -18.18 -1.42
CA ALA A 78 -25.29 -18.37 -0.20
C ALA A 78 -24.65 -17.04 0.23
N ALA A 79 -24.57 -16.81 1.53
CA ALA A 79 -23.93 -15.63 2.10
C ALA A 79 -22.96 -16.04 3.19
N MET A 80 -21.74 -15.50 3.14
CA MET A 80 -20.77 -15.59 4.22
C MET A 80 -20.76 -14.24 4.97
N LYS A 81 -20.97 -14.27 6.27
CA LYS A 81 -20.85 -13.08 7.13
C LYS A 81 -19.52 -13.16 7.86
N HIS A 82 -18.72 -12.11 7.75
CA HIS A 82 -17.50 -12.00 8.51
C HIS A 82 -17.53 -10.75 9.41
N ILE A 83 -16.89 -10.81 10.58
CA ILE A 83 -16.95 -9.75 11.59
C ILE A 83 -15.64 -8.95 11.59
N CYS A 84 -14.52 -9.61 11.81
CA CYS A 84 -13.19 -8.95 11.84
C CYS A 84 -12.08 -9.95 11.53
N THR A 85 -10.91 -9.41 11.21
CA THR A 85 -9.66 -10.15 11.04
C THR A 85 -8.55 -9.42 11.74
N ASN A 86 -7.66 -10.17 12.37
CA ASN A 86 -6.41 -9.66 12.90
C ASN A 86 -5.25 -10.40 12.22
N ILE A 87 -4.26 -9.66 11.78
CA ILE A 87 -3.04 -10.19 11.18
C ILE A 87 -1.87 -9.73 12.03
N ASN A 88 -1.09 -10.68 12.53
CA ASN A 88 0.05 -10.42 13.38
C ASN A 88 1.31 -11.08 12.80
N SER A 89 2.46 -10.46 13.01
CA SER A 89 3.78 -11.06 12.82
C SER A 89 4.37 -11.41 14.18
N GLU A 90 4.76 -12.66 14.39
CA GLU A 90 5.36 -13.11 15.65
C GLU A 90 6.78 -12.55 15.85
N GLY A 91 7.51 -12.26 14.79
CA GLY A 91 8.86 -11.69 14.85
C GLY A 91 8.92 -10.16 14.98
N GLY A 92 7.76 -9.49 15.05
CA GLY A 92 7.67 -8.05 14.86
C GLY A 92 7.83 -7.67 13.39
N TYR A 93 7.92 -6.38 13.13
CA TYR A 93 8.15 -5.85 11.80
C TYR A 93 9.37 -4.93 11.87
N ASP A 94 10.46 -5.35 11.27
CA ASP A 94 11.65 -4.53 11.13
C ASP A 94 11.53 -3.71 9.83
N LEU A 95 11.64 -2.39 9.97
CA LEU A 95 11.57 -1.46 8.86
C LEU A 95 12.94 -1.19 8.24
N ASP A 96 13.92 -2.07 8.45
CA ASP A 96 15.23 -1.96 7.85
C ASP A 96 15.13 -2.00 6.34
N GLY A 97 15.49 -0.89 5.72
CA GLY A 97 15.45 -0.67 4.29
C GLY A 97 16.54 0.30 3.86
N TYR A 98 16.55 0.63 2.57
CA TYR A 98 17.42 1.67 2.05
C TYR A 98 16.62 2.95 1.91
N ASP A 99 17.09 4.02 2.57
CA ASP A 99 16.48 5.33 2.46
C ASP A 99 16.98 6.03 1.18
N PHE A 100 16.05 6.65 0.47
CA PHE A 100 16.35 7.51 -0.66
C PHE A 100 15.26 8.56 -0.83
N SER A 101 15.63 9.69 -1.42
CA SER A 101 14.70 10.77 -1.71
C SER A 101 14.74 11.15 -3.18
N HIS A 102 13.63 11.67 -3.68
CA HIS A 102 13.55 12.26 -4.99
C HIS A 102 12.56 13.43 -5.02
N SER A 103 12.79 14.36 -5.94
CA SER A 103 11.97 15.55 -6.08
C SER A 103 11.66 15.85 -7.54
N ASN A 104 10.74 16.78 -7.79
CA ASN A 104 10.47 17.30 -9.13
C ASN A 104 11.54 18.30 -9.64
N GLY A 105 12.71 18.37 -8.97
CA GLY A 105 13.86 19.16 -9.35
C GLY A 105 13.69 20.66 -9.11
N VAL A 106 14.63 21.44 -9.70
CA VAL A 106 14.72 22.90 -9.49
C VAL A 106 13.77 23.72 -10.36
N THR A 107 13.10 23.10 -11.32
CA THR A 107 12.14 23.81 -12.20
C THR A 107 10.74 23.83 -11.59
N GLY A 108 10.40 22.82 -10.78
CA GLY A 108 9.07 22.66 -10.21
C GLY A 108 7.99 22.34 -11.25
N VAL A 109 6.76 22.26 -10.80
CA VAL A 109 5.55 22.07 -11.62
C VAL A 109 4.64 23.28 -11.47
N ASN A 110 4.26 23.91 -12.56
CA ASN A 110 3.33 25.03 -12.54
C ASN A 110 1.91 24.57 -12.19
N VAL A 111 1.35 25.16 -11.14
CA VAL A 111 0.01 24.86 -10.62
C VAL A 111 -0.87 26.10 -10.74
N THR A 112 -2.07 25.93 -11.25
CA THR A 112 -3.10 26.96 -11.37
C THR A 112 -4.18 26.76 -10.31
N THR A 113 -5.32 27.44 -10.45
CA THR A 113 -6.50 27.23 -9.62
C THR A 113 -7.21 25.89 -9.87
N SER A 114 -6.70 25.08 -10.80
CA SER A 114 -7.16 23.69 -11.03
C SER A 114 -6.23 22.71 -10.30
N ARG A 115 -6.83 21.70 -9.73
CA ARG A 115 -6.13 20.61 -9.03
C ARG A 115 -5.15 19.89 -9.95
N ARG A 116 -3.87 19.79 -9.58
CA ARG A 116 -2.82 19.22 -10.42
C ARG A 116 -1.84 18.37 -9.62
N PRO A 117 -1.44 17.17 -10.13
CA PRO A 117 -0.30 16.42 -9.61
C PRO A 117 1.00 17.22 -9.77
N VAL A 118 1.79 17.22 -8.72
CA VAL A 118 3.11 17.90 -8.68
C VAL A 118 4.25 16.90 -8.75
N PHE A 119 4.09 15.80 -8.02
CA PHE A 119 5.07 14.73 -7.95
C PHE A 119 4.39 13.43 -7.53
N SER A 120 4.70 12.34 -8.22
CA SER A 120 4.13 11.02 -7.94
C SER A 120 5.23 9.98 -7.89
N ILE A 121 5.08 9.00 -7.00
CA ILE A 121 5.92 7.81 -6.96
C ILE A 121 5.07 6.55 -6.93
N ARG A 122 5.64 5.45 -7.39
CA ARG A 122 5.08 4.11 -7.31
C ARG A 122 6.20 3.06 -7.33
N PRO A 123 5.97 1.83 -6.86
CA PRO A 123 6.87 0.72 -7.17
C PRO A 123 7.01 0.51 -8.67
N SER A 124 8.22 0.33 -9.17
CA SER A 124 8.46 -0.15 -10.52
C SER A 124 7.81 -1.52 -10.71
N LEU A 125 7.30 -1.82 -11.89
CA LEU A 125 6.72 -3.15 -12.14
C LEU A 125 7.78 -4.25 -12.12
N LEU A 126 8.97 -3.93 -12.59
CA LEU A 126 10.11 -4.85 -12.63
C LEU A 126 11.31 -4.25 -11.88
N LEU A 127 12.03 -5.10 -11.16
CA LEU A 127 13.33 -4.83 -10.58
C LEU A 127 14.30 -5.92 -11.09
N ASN A 128 15.36 -5.51 -11.79
CA ASN A 128 16.31 -6.44 -12.42
C ASN A 128 15.62 -7.53 -13.29
N SER A 129 14.64 -7.11 -14.10
CA SER A 129 13.83 -7.97 -14.98
C SER A 129 12.94 -9.00 -14.27
N LEU A 130 12.82 -8.92 -12.96
CA LEU A 130 11.90 -9.72 -12.15
C LEU A 130 10.74 -8.85 -11.63
N ALA A 131 9.59 -9.46 -11.38
CA ALA A 131 8.46 -8.75 -10.76
C ALA A 131 8.92 -8.14 -9.42
N ASN A 132 8.77 -6.82 -9.29
CA ASN A 132 9.18 -6.10 -8.09
C ASN A 132 8.28 -6.52 -6.90
N ARG A 133 8.87 -7.06 -5.86
CA ARG A 133 8.16 -7.49 -4.63
C ARG A 133 8.54 -6.65 -3.42
N THR A 134 9.22 -5.53 -3.63
CA THR A 134 9.54 -4.60 -2.55
C THR A 134 8.30 -3.85 -2.09
N THR A 135 8.30 -3.50 -0.83
CA THR A 135 7.32 -2.57 -0.25
C THR A 135 8.00 -1.22 -0.09
N ILE A 136 7.39 -0.16 -0.60
CA ILE A 136 7.88 1.20 -0.44
C ILE A 136 7.10 1.84 0.71
N ILE A 137 7.83 2.42 1.65
CA ILE A 137 7.29 3.16 2.78
C ILE A 137 7.74 4.60 2.63
N VAL A 138 6.79 5.52 2.51
CA VAL A 138 7.09 6.95 2.46
C VAL A 138 7.10 7.48 3.88
N ASN A 139 8.22 8.03 4.31
CA ASN A 139 8.40 8.55 5.66
C ASN A 139 7.91 9.99 5.77
N HIS A 140 8.27 10.83 4.80
CA HIS A 140 7.85 12.23 4.79
C HIS A 140 7.81 12.82 3.38
N TYR A 141 7.27 14.01 3.28
CA TYR A 141 7.26 14.80 2.06
C TYR A 141 7.60 16.26 2.36
N ASP A 142 8.17 16.92 1.36
CA ASP A 142 8.42 18.35 1.38
C ASP A 142 7.63 19.04 0.27
N ILE A 143 7.05 20.19 0.57
CA ILE A 143 6.37 21.04 -0.41
C ILE A 143 6.84 22.48 -0.24
N LEU A 144 7.39 23.03 -1.31
CA LEU A 144 7.77 24.42 -1.40
C LEU A 144 6.90 25.14 -2.42
N ASN A 145 6.26 26.21 -1.98
CA ASN A 145 5.51 27.11 -2.85
C ASN A 145 6.46 28.23 -3.38
N GLY A 146 6.74 28.21 -4.65
CA GLY A 146 7.58 29.22 -5.33
C GLY A 146 6.81 30.48 -5.76
N GLY A 147 5.51 30.56 -5.48
CA GLY A 147 4.62 31.64 -5.93
C GLY A 147 4.23 32.65 -4.85
N ASN A 148 3.56 33.70 -5.29
CA ASN A 148 3.12 34.83 -4.46
C ASN A 148 1.66 34.69 -3.97
N ALA A 149 1.01 33.56 -4.22
CA ALA A 149 -0.29 33.20 -3.61
C ALA A 149 -0.17 31.90 -2.82
N ALA A 150 -1.00 31.73 -1.83
CA ALA A 150 -1.07 30.47 -1.08
C ALA A 150 -1.59 29.33 -1.96
N ILE A 151 -1.21 28.11 -1.62
CA ILE A 151 -1.70 26.90 -2.26
C ILE A 151 -2.39 26.00 -1.24
N PHE A 152 -3.35 25.23 -1.73
CA PHE A 152 -3.88 24.05 -1.06
C PHE A 152 -3.17 22.84 -1.59
N TYR A 153 -2.69 21.94 -0.72
CA TYR A 153 -2.09 20.68 -1.11
C TYR A 153 -2.87 19.48 -0.59
N GLU A 154 -2.73 18.38 -1.27
CA GLU A 154 -3.26 17.07 -0.89
C GLU A 154 -2.20 16.00 -1.12
N ILE A 155 -2.10 15.03 -0.23
CA ILE A 155 -1.37 13.79 -0.44
C ILE A 155 -2.40 12.71 -0.78
N VAL A 156 -2.33 12.20 -2.01
CA VAL A 156 -3.33 11.27 -2.55
C VAL A 156 -2.72 9.90 -2.70
N TYR A 157 -3.30 8.94 -2.01
CA TYR A 157 -2.94 7.52 -2.14
C TYR A 157 -3.79 6.83 -3.19
N ASN A 158 -3.13 6.12 -4.11
CA ASN A 158 -3.73 5.28 -5.16
C ASN A 158 -4.74 6.02 -6.06
N GLY A 159 -4.37 7.24 -6.49
CA GLY A 159 -5.15 8.02 -7.45
C GLY A 159 -4.87 7.60 -8.90
N THR A 160 -5.85 7.81 -9.78
CA THR A 160 -5.70 7.61 -11.22
C THR A 160 -5.16 8.87 -11.87
N LEU A 161 -3.97 8.79 -12.43
CA LEU A 161 -3.26 9.90 -13.07
C LEU A 161 -3.57 9.96 -14.58
N THR A 162 -3.77 11.16 -15.10
CA THR A 162 -3.90 11.41 -16.53
C THR A 162 -2.65 12.12 -17.05
N GLY A 163 -2.10 11.64 -18.16
CA GLY A 163 -0.89 12.20 -18.77
C GLY A 163 0.40 11.88 -18.02
N ALA A 164 0.39 10.92 -17.11
CA ALA A 164 1.57 10.46 -16.42
C ALA A 164 2.53 9.71 -17.36
N SER A 165 3.82 9.97 -17.22
CA SER A 165 4.91 9.25 -17.89
C SER A 165 5.97 8.89 -16.85
N PHE A 166 5.79 7.75 -16.22
CA PHE A 166 6.68 7.29 -15.15
C PHE A 166 8.06 6.93 -15.68
N ALA A 167 9.10 7.47 -15.04
CA ALA A 167 10.50 7.15 -15.27
C ALA A 167 11.06 6.39 -14.06
N SER A 168 11.94 5.43 -14.31
CA SER A 168 12.57 4.69 -13.22
C SER A 168 13.65 5.52 -12.52
N LEU A 169 13.64 5.51 -11.20
CA LEU A 169 14.67 6.11 -10.38
C LEU A 169 15.86 5.15 -10.30
N THR A 170 16.96 5.50 -10.92
CA THR A 170 18.14 4.65 -11.06
C THR A 170 18.65 4.14 -9.70
N GLY A 171 18.88 2.83 -9.61
CA GLY A 171 19.39 2.18 -8.41
C GLY A 171 18.34 1.90 -7.34
N THR A 172 17.06 2.12 -7.65
CA THR A 172 15.95 1.88 -6.73
C THR A 172 14.87 0.97 -7.33
N ALA A 173 13.90 0.61 -6.52
CA ALA A 173 12.71 -0.14 -6.92
C ALA A 173 11.50 0.79 -7.21
N VAL A 174 11.75 2.08 -7.49
CA VAL A 174 10.72 3.13 -7.58
C VAL A 174 10.72 3.78 -8.95
N ASP A 175 9.53 4.02 -9.48
CA ASP A 175 9.28 4.93 -10.58
C ASP A 175 8.70 6.25 -10.06
N TYR A 176 9.00 7.35 -10.74
CA TYR A 176 8.45 8.67 -10.43
C TYR A 176 7.84 9.33 -11.66
N ASP A 177 6.90 10.26 -11.44
CA ASP A 177 6.28 11.08 -12.47
C ASP A 177 6.14 12.54 -12.03
N VAL A 178 6.40 13.44 -12.99
CA VAL A 178 6.21 14.90 -12.87
C VAL A 178 5.38 15.47 -14.02
N SER A 179 4.89 14.60 -14.90
CA SER A 179 4.23 14.98 -16.15
C SER A 179 2.72 14.96 -16.07
N ALA A 180 2.15 14.26 -15.09
CA ALA A 180 0.71 14.13 -14.93
C ALA A 180 0.02 15.50 -14.87
N THR A 181 -1.09 15.62 -15.61
CA THR A 181 -1.84 16.87 -15.72
C THR A 181 -3.14 16.87 -14.91
N ASN A 182 -3.64 15.68 -14.57
CA ASN A 182 -4.86 15.53 -13.76
C ASN A 182 -4.80 14.26 -12.91
N ILE A 183 -5.61 14.25 -11.85
CA ILE A 183 -5.78 13.09 -10.95
C ILE A 183 -7.24 12.95 -10.56
N SER A 184 -7.75 11.73 -10.58
CA SER A 184 -9.09 11.38 -10.15
C SER A 184 -9.07 10.18 -9.20
N GLY A 185 -10.10 10.05 -8.37
CA GLY A 185 -10.17 8.97 -7.38
C GLY A 185 -9.04 9.03 -6.35
N GLY A 186 -8.70 7.86 -5.79
CA GLY A 186 -7.74 7.75 -4.69
C GLY A 186 -8.29 8.20 -3.34
N VAL A 187 -7.45 8.11 -2.32
CA VAL A 187 -7.76 8.53 -0.96
C VAL A 187 -6.85 9.69 -0.57
N VAL A 188 -7.42 10.83 -0.20
CA VAL A 188 -6.64 11.93 0.40
C VAL A 188 -6.28 11.52 1.81
N ILE A 189 -5.00 11.35 2.08
CA ILE A 189 -4.47 10.89 3.37
C ILE A 189 -3.92 12.02 4.22
N ASP A 190 -3.57 13.14 3.58
CA ASP A 190 -3.17 14.38 4.25
C ASP A 190 -3.48 15.57 3.35
N SER A 191 -3.72 16.74 3.95
CA SER A 191 -3.96 17.97 3.20
C SER A 191 -3.73 19.19 4.06
N GLY A 192 -3.45 20.35 3.43
CA GLY A 192 -3.23 21.60 4.13
C GLY A 192 -2.93 22.76 3.20
N TYR A 193 -2.45 23.85 3.79
CA TYR A 193 -2.13 25.06 3.06
C TYR A 193 -0.66 25.43 3.23
N VAL A 194 -0.02 25.81 2.12
CA VAL A 194 1.31 26.42 2.14
C VAL A 194 1.14 27.89 1.81
N PRO A 195 1.62 28.81 2.68
CA PRO A 195 1.50 30.24 2.44
C PRO A 195 2.28 30.66 1.20
N ALA A 196 1.97 31.87 0.69
CA ALA A 196 2.75 32.48 -0.38
C ALA A 196 4.21 32.69 0.05
N SER A 197 5.15 32.53 -0.88
CA SER A 197 6.55 32.95 -0.70
C SER A 197 6.57 34.49 -0.75
N GLY A 198 6.48 35.15 0.40
CA GLY A 198 6.68 36.60 0.49
C GLY A 198 8.16 36.96 0.33
N ASN A 199 8.46 38.22 0.00
CA ASN A 199 9.81 38.78 -0.20
C ASN A 199 10.78 38.66 1.01
N SER A 200 10.36 38.03 2.09
CA SER A 200 11.18 37.82 3.27
C SER A 200 10.81 36.51 3.96
N SER A 201 11.63 35.53 3.77
CA SER A 201 11.64 34.24 4.43
C SER A 201 11.04 33.10 3.59
N ASN A 202 11.91 32.29 3.02
CA ASN A 202 11.61 30.95 2.56
C ASN A 202 10.96 30.15 3.68
N LYS A 203 9.66 29.95 3.61
CA LYS A 203 8.99 29.02 4.52
C LYS A 203 8.90 27.67 3.81
N VAL A 204 9.88 26.84 4.06
CA VAL A 204 9.79 25.41 3.78
C VAL A 204 8.78 24.85 4.78
N THR A 205 7.69 24.32 4.29
CA THR A 205 6.77 23.55 5.13
C THR A 205 7.16 22.09 4.99
N GLN A 206 7.98 21.62 5.91
CA GLN A 206 8.20 20.18 6.07
C GLN A 206 7.03 19.64 6.90
N VAL A 207 6.25 18.76 6.31
CA VAL A 207 5.19 18.07 7.03
C VAL A 207 5.62 16.63 7.24
N THR A 208 6.01 16.31 8.46
CA THR A 208 6.27 14.93 8.85
C THR A 208 4.95 14.32 9.29
N SER A 209 4.35 13.49 8.47
CA SER A 209 3.14 12.78 8.84
C SER A 209 3.47 11.43 9.45
N GLN A 210 3.13 11.22 10.72
CA GLN A 210 3.26 9.91 11.38
C GLN A 210 2.32 8.84 10.80
N ASN A 211 1.41 9.21 9.90
CA ASN A 211 0.45 8.30 9.29
C ASN A 211 0.87 7.78 7.91
N LEU A 212 1.87 8.39 7.26
CA LEU A 212 2.35 7.95 5.95
C LEU A 212 2.82 6.50 5.93
N PRO A 213 3.56 5.98 6.92
CA PRO A 213 3.99 4.58 6.94
C PRO A 213 2.86 3.55 6.91
N LYS A 214 1.62 3.95 7.20
CA LYS A 214 0.44 3.08 7.09
C LYS A 214 0.00 2.83 5.64
N TYR A 215 0.42 3.70 4.72
CA TYR A 215 0.04 3.67 3.32
C TYR A 215 1.21 3.17 2.47
N THR A 216 1.54 1.90 2.66
CA THR A 216 2.63 1.26 1.91
C THR A 216 2.29 1.15 0.43
N LEU A 217 3.30 1.34 -0.43
CA LEU A 217 3.16 1.16 -1.87
C LEU A 217 3.70 -0.21 -2.24
N SER A 218 2.93 -0.96 -3.00
CA SER A 218 3.30 -2.30 -3.46
C SER A 218 2.65 -2.62 -4.80
N LEU A 219 3.11 -3.67 -5.44
CA LEU A 219 2.38 -4.26 -6.56
C LEU A 219 1.20 -5.08 -6.06
N ASN A 220 0.20 -5.24 -6.93
CA ASN A 220 -0.85 -6.22 -6.72
C ASN A 220 -0.30 -7.66 -6.74
N ALA A 221 -1.10 -8.64 -6.36
CA ALA A 221 -0.70 -10.05 -6.32
C ALA A 221 -0.21 -10.57 -7.69
N ALA A 222 -0.81 -10.10 -8.79
CA ALA A 222 -0.42 -10.47 -10.15
C ALA A 222 0.91 -9.81 -10.59
N GLY A 223 1.37 -8.74 -9.93
CA GLY A 223 2.59 -8.02 -10.26
C GLY A 223 2.46 -7.12 -11.50
N ASN A 224 1.26 -6.79 -11.92
CA ASN A 224 0.99 -6.01 -13.14
C ASN A 224 0.41 -4.62 -12.90
N SER A 225 0.17 -4.26 -11.65
CA SER A 225 -0.33 -2.95 -11.24
C SER A 225 0.28 -2.55 -9.91
N SER A 226 0.56 -1.28 -9.73
CA SER A 226 1.15 -0.70 -8.50
C SER A 226 0.24 0.37 -7.91
N THR A 227 0.26 0.48 -6.59
CA THR A 227 -0.28 1.67 -5.90
C THR A 227 0.67 2.85 -6.11
N ASN A 228 0.15 4.08 -6.01
CA ASN A 228 0.96 5.29 -6.09
C ASN A 228 0.68 6.23 -4.91
N LEU A 229 1.63 7.11 -4.64
CA LEU A 229 1.46 8.26 -3.76
C LEU A 229 1.77 9.52 -4.56
N THR A 230 0.88 10.50 -4.48
CA THR A 230 0.96 11.71 -5.30
C THR A 230 0.79 12.95 -4.43
N ILE A 231 1.74 13.89 -4.56
CA ILE A 231 1.57 15.26 -4.09
C ILE A 231 0.74 15.99 -5.13
N VAL A 232 -0.37 16.56 -4.70
CA VAL A 232 -1.29 17.34 -5.53
C VAL A 232 -1.38 18.75 -4.98
N ALA A 233 -1.45 19.74 -5.84
CA ALA A 233 -1.60 21.13 -5.41
C ALA A 233 -2.63 21.87 -6.24
N THR A 234 -3.22 22.91 -5.62
CA THR A 234 -4.15 23.86 -6.22
C THR A 234 -3.78 25.27 -5.73
N ALA A 235 -3.45 26.17 -6.62
CA ALA A 235 -3.20 27.56 -6.27
C ALA A 235 -4.51 28.26 -5.89
N LEU A 236 -4.50 29.09 -4.86
CA LEU A 236 -5.69 29.88 -4.51
C LEU A 236 -5.91 31.02 -5.51
N SER A 237 -4.87 31.45 -6.21
CA SER A 237 -4.93 32.35 -7.36
C SER A 237 -3.68 32.24 -8.21
N GLY A 238 -3.77 32.62 -9.50
CA GLY A 238 -2.61 32.71 -10.38
C GLY A 238 -2.05 31.37 -10.87
N ASN A 239 -0.78 31.38 -11.21
CA ASN A 239 -0.01 30.23 -11.69
C ASN A 239 1.37 30.26 -11.05
N HIS A 240 1.73 29.23 -10.32
CA HIS A 240 2.92 29.21 -9.48
C HIS A 240 3.70 27.92 -9.60
N PRO A 241 5.05 27.95 -9.64
CA PRO A 241 5.87 26.76 -9.57
C PRO A 241 5.82 26.16 -8.16
N ILE A 242 5.49 24.89 -8.08
CA ILE A 242 5.47 24.12 -6.85
C ILE A 242 6.55 23.06 -6.92
N TYR A 243 7.32 22.96 -5.86
CA TYR A 243 8.38 21.97 -5.71
C TYR A 243 7.92 20.94 -4.69
N GLY A 244 8.13 19.66 -5.00
CA GLY A 244 7.75 18.56 -4.12
C GLY A 244 8.83 17.49 -4.07
N ALA A 245 9.03 16.91 -2.88
CA ALA A 245 9.91 15.78 -2.67
C ALA A 245 9.22 14.73 -1.79
N LEU A 246 9.62 13.47 -1.98
CA LEU A 246 9.21 12.32 -1.18
C LEU A 246 10.45 11.56 -0.71
N LEU A 247 10.44 11.11 0.54
CA LEU A 247 11.50 10.35 1.19
C LEU A 247 10.92 9.09 1.85
#